data_a549ae6ac22a3fb4d2e17b366a711151
#
_entry.id   a549ae6ac22a3fb4d2e17b366a711151
#
_cell.length_a   1.000
_cell.length_b   1.000
_cell.length_c   1.000
_cell.angle_alpha   90.00
_cell.angle_beta   90.00
_cell.angle_gamma   90.00
#
_symmetry.space_group_name_H-M   'P 1'
#
loop_
_entity.id
_entity.type
_entity.pdbx_description
1 polymer ?
#
loop_
_entity_poly.entity_id
_entity_poly.type
_entity_poly.pdbx_seq_one_letter_code
_entity_poly.pdbx_strand_id
1 'polypeptide(L)'
;MVYTITCNPSLDYGVTVENFQMGHTNRTVTEQMNVGGKGINVSIVLKHLGIPTKILGFTAGFTGREIEKRIKEQEIEAEWIWLPQGDSRINVKLLSNEGTEINGQGPAISKREVQELEEKLGVLTKEDVLVLAGNVQKSLGQTFYADIMKKLKDRQIRTVVDASGELLKAVLPYHPFLIKPNQDELEG
;
A
#
# COMPACT_ATOMS: atom_id res chain seq x y z
N MET A 1 18.92 -3.28 -2.37
CA MET A 1 17.61 -3.36 -3.04
C MET A 1 16.61 -2.43 -2.34
N VAL A 2 15.50 -2.01 -3.00
CA VAL A 2 14.43 -1.26 -2.34
C VAL A 2 13.25 -2.20 -2.08
N TYR A 3 12.90 -2.38 -0.83
CA TYR A 3 11.71 -3.13 -0.42
C TYR A 3 10.57 -2.16 -0.12
N THR A 4 9.38 -2.41 -0.66
CA THR A 4 8.20 -1.59 -0.37
C THR A 4 7.16 -2.43 0.37
N ILE A 5 6.57 -1.90 1.43
CA ILE A 5 5.45 -2.56 2.11
C ILE A 5 4.13 -1.93 1.65
N THR A 6 3.20 -2.79 1.24
CA THR A 6 1.82 -2.43 0.94
C THR A 6 0.88 -3.23 1.82
N CYS A 7 0.43 -2.63 2.91
CA CYS A 7 -0.46 -3.32 3.86
C CYS A 7 -1.87 -3.54 3.31
N ASN A 8 -2.34 -2.66 2.43
CA ASN A 8 -3.72 -2.68 1.95
C ASN A 8 -3.81 -2.40 0.44
N PRO A 9 -3.29 -3.31 -0.41
CA PRO A 9 -3.38 -3.17 -1.86
C PRO A 9 -4.82 -3.15 -2.34
N SER A 10 -5.05 -2.58 -3.51
CA SER A 10 -6.39 -2.47 -4.10
C SER A 10 -6.40 -2.74 -5.60
N LEU A 11 -7.57 -3.08 -6.11
CA LEU A 11 -7.93 -2.78 -7.49
C LEU A 11 -8.66 -1.44 -7.50
N ASP A 12 -8.15 -0.50 -8.27
CA ASP A 12 -8.73 0.84 -8.41
C ASP A 12 -9.56 0.87 -9.70
N TYR A 13 -10.88 0.88 -9.55
CA TYR A 13 -11.83 0.98 -10.64
C TYR A 13 -12.17 2.44 -10.89
N GLY A 14 -11.53 3.02 -11.90
CA GLY A 14 -11.78 4.38 -12.36
C GLY A 14 -12.88 4.42 -13.40
N VAL A 15 -13.88 5.26 -13.19
CA VAL A 15 -15.02 5.45 -14.10
C VAL A 15 -15.26 6.92 -14.40
N THR A 16 -15.60 7.24 -15.65
CA THR A 16 -16.11 8.56 -16.03
C THR A 16 -17.61 8.44 -16.26
N VAL A 17 -18.36 9.34 -15.65
CA VAL A 17 -19.82 9.45 -15.83
C VAL A 17 -20.15 10.89 -16.19
N GLU A 18 -20.82 11.10 -17.32
CA GLU A 18 -21.34 12.40 -17.68
C GLU A 18 -22.61 12.73 -16.87
N ASN A 19 -22.65 13.93 -16.30
CA ASN A 19 -23.81 14.43 -15.54
C ASN A 19 -24.22 13.46 -14.41
N PHE A 20 -23.27 13.02 -13.59
CA PHE A 20 -23.53 12.14 -12.46
C PHE A 20 -24.68 12.70 -11.58
N GLN A 21 -25.65 11.85 -11.30
CA GLN A 21 -26.80 12.19 -10.48
C GLN A 21 -26.95 11.19 -9.33
N MET A 22 -26.92 11.70 -8.11
CA MET A 22 -27.18 10.89 -6.92
C MET A 22 -28.61 10.36 -6.91
N GLY A 23 -28.80 9.09 -6.55
CA GLY A 23 -30.13 8.46 -6.51
C GLY A 23 -30.67 7.98 -7.86
N HIS A 24 -29.89 8.11 -8.94
CA HIS A 24 -30.27 7.67 -10.28
C HIS A 24 -29.32 6.59 -10.81
N THR A 25 -29.77 5.88 -11.84
CA THR A 25 -28.88 4.99 -12.59
C THR A 25 -27.96 5.83 -13.47
N ASN A 26 -26.69 5.83 -13.18
CA ASN A 26 -25.65 6.45 -13.96
C ASN A 26 -24.97 5.42 -14.88
N ARG A 27 -24.60 5.80 -16.08
CA ARG A 27 -23.88 4.93 -17.02
C ARG A 27 -22.49 5.50 -17.27
N THR A 28 -21.49 4.63 -17.27
CA THR A 28 -20.11 4.99 -17.52
C THR A 28 -19.88 5.31 -18.99
N VAL A 29 -19.01 6.28 -19.26
CA VAL A 29 -18.49 6.61 -20.59
C VAL A 29 -17.15 5.93 -20.81
N THR A 30 -16.30 5.92 -19.78
CA THR A 30 -15.02 5.22 -19.78
C THR A 30 -14.84 4.45 -18.50
N GLU A 31 -14.07 3.36 -18.60
CA GLU A 31 -13.75 2.49 -17.49
C GLU A 31 -12.27 2.08 -17.54
N GLN A 32 -11.62 2.04 -16.40
CA GLN A 32 -10.26 1.53 -16.29
C GLN A 32 -10.05 0.81 -14.94
N MET A 33 -9.26 -0.25 -14.96
CA MET A 33 -8.91 -1.01 -13.77
C MET A 33 -7.41 -1.00 -13.59
N ASN A 34 -6.93 -0.42 -12.49
CA ASN A 34 -5.52 -0.33 -12.17
C ASN A 34 -5.22 -1.01 -10.82
N VAL A 35 -3.97 -1.38 -10.61
CA VAL A 35 -3.51 -1.81 -9.29
C VAL A 35 -3.21 -0.58 -8.46
N GLY A 36 -3.70 -0.55 -7.23
CA GLY A 36 -3.49 0.52 -6.28
C GLY A 36 -2.76 0.06 -5.02
N GLY A 37 -2.29 1.05 -4.28
CA GLY A 37 -1.51 0.89 -3.05
C GLY A 37 -0.23 1.71 -3.13
N LYS A 38 0.02 2.59 -2.14
CA LYS A 38 1.17 3.52 -2.19
C LYS A 38 2.51 2.78 -2.36
N GLY A 39 2.74 1.67 -1.64
CA GLY A 39 3.96 0.88 -1.78
C GLY A 39 4.11 0.25 -3.17
N ILE A 40 3.02 -0.24 -3.76
CA ILE A 40 3.00 -0.73 -5.15
C ILE A 40 3.36 0.39 -6.12
N ASN A 41 2.75 1.56 -5.98
CA ASN A 41 3.02 2.70 -6.85
C ASN A 41 4.50 3.13 -6.78
N VAL A 42 5.11 3.11 -5.58
CA VAL A 42 6.55 3.36 -5.42
C VAL A 42 7.36 2.33 -6.20
N SER A 43 7.05 1.03 -6.09
CA SER A 43 7.75 -0.01 -6.84
C SER A 43 7.59 0.13 -8.35
N ILE A 44 6.41 0.50 -8.84
CA ILE A 44 6.19 0.77 -10.27
C ILE A 44 7.10 1.90 -10.76
N VAL A 45 7.16 3.01 -10.02
CA VAL A 45 8.05 4.14 -10.37
C VAL A 45 9.52 3.73 -10.33
N LEU A 46 9.95 3.01 -9.30
CA LEU A 46 11.32 2.50 -9.19
C LEU A 46 11.68 1.59 -10.36
N LYS A 47 10.78 0.68 -10.76
CA LYS A 47 10.97 -0.19 -11.93
C LYS A 47 11.18 0.63 -13.20
N HIS A 48 10.37 1.66 -13.44
CA HIS A 48 10.52 2.54 -14.60
C HIS A 48 11.84 3.34 -14.58
N LEU A 49 12.39 3.61 -13.40
CA LEU A 49 13.70 4.23 -13.22
C LEU A 49 14.87 3.24 -13.29
N GLY A 50 14.62 1.96 -13.53
CA GLY A 50 15.63 0.91 -13.56
C GLY A 50 16.21 0.55 -12.19
N ILE A 51 15.53 0.91 -11.10
CA ILE A 51 15.97 0.62 -9.73
C ILE A 51 15.37 -0.71 -9.26
N PRO A 52 16.19 -1.69 -8.84
CA PRO A 52 15.70 -2.96 -8.32
C PRO A 52 14.80 -2.78 -7.10
N THR A 53 13.60 -3.31 -7.18
CA THR A 53 12.58 -3.20 -6.13
C THR A 53 11.86 -4.52 -5.91
N LYS A 54 11.36 -4.73 -4.68
CA LYS A 54 10.56 -5.88 -4.31
C LYS A 54 9.40 -5.44 -3.42
N ILE A 55 8.19 -5.86 -3.77
CA ILE A 55 6.98 -5.59 -2.99
C ILE A 55 6.82 -6.68 -1.94
N LEU A 56 6.57 -6.29 -0.70
CA LEU A 56 6.06 -7.13 0.37
C LEU A 56 4.67 -6.62 0.75
N GLY A 57 3.73 -7.52 1.01
CA GLY A 57 2.39 -7.06 1.38
C GLY A 57 1.40 -8.18 1.61
N PHE A 58 0.20 -7.78 2.02
CA PHE A 58 -0.90 -8.71 2.27
C PHE A 58 -1.88 -8.67 1.12
N THR A 59 -2.38 -9.83 0.73
CA THR A 59 -3.36 -9.95 -0.34
C THR A 59 -4.39 -11.05 -0.02
N ALA A 60 -5.56 -11.00 -0.65
CA ALA A 60 -6.64 -11.95 -0.40
C ALA A 60 -7.57 -12.12 -1.61
N GLY A 61 -8.15 -13.31 -1.72
CA GLY A 61 -9.25 -13.62 -2.60
C GLY A 61 -8.99 -13.43 -4.09
N PHE A 62 -10.04 -13.22 -4.85
CA PHE A 62 -9.93 -13.10 -6.31
C PHE A 62 -9.27 -11.79 -6.75
N THR A 63 -9.53 -10.70 -6.03
CA THR A 63 -8.90 -9.40 -6.28
C THR A 63 -7.40 -9.44 -6.00
N GLY A 64 -6.99 -10.19 -4.97
CA GLY A 64 -5.58 -10.42 -4.67
C GLY A 64 -4.87 -11.16 -5.79
N ARG A 65 -5.50 -12.19 -6.38
CA ARG A 65 -4.94 -12.88 -7.55
C ARG A 65 -4.79 -11.97 -8.76
N GLU A 66 -5.75 -11.09 -8.99
CA GLU A 66 -5.66 -10.13 -10.09
C GLU A 66 -4.57 -9.08 -9.84
N ILE A 67 -4.40 -8.61 -8.59
CA ILE A 67 -3.29 -7.72 -8.22
C ILE A 67 -1.95 -8.40 -8.49
N GLU A 68 -1.75 -9.62 -7.98
CA GLU A 68 -0.51 -10.38 -8.19
C GLU A 68 -0.21 -10.57 -9.67
N LYS A 69 -1.21 -10.97 -10.47
CA LYS A 69 -1.09 -11.14 -11.91
C LYS A 69 -0.59 -9.86 -12.59
N ARG A 70 -1.23 -8.71 -12.31
CA ARG A 70 -0.87 -7.43 -12.92
C ARG A 70 0.51 -6.93 -12.51
N ILE A 71 0.94 -7.18 -11.28
CA ILE A 71 2.28 -6.86 -10.81
C ILE A 71 3.32 -7.73 -11.52
N LYS A 72 3.02 -9.02 -11.71
CA LYS A 72 3.87 -9.94 -12.47
C LYS A 72 3.99 -9.54 -13.95
N GLU A 73 2.91 -9.08 -14.57
CA GLU A 73 2.91 -8.58 -15.95
C GLU A 73 3.80 -7.33 -16.12
N GLN A 74 4.01 -6.55 -15.06
CA GLN A 74 4.95 -5.43 -15.03
C GLN A 74 6.39 -5.86 -14.68
N GLU A 75 6.64 -7.17 -14.54
CA GLU A 75 7.94 -7.74 -14.16
C GLU A 75 8.49 -7.16 -12.85
N ILE A 76 7.64 -6.88 -11.88
CA ILE A 76 8.01 -6.43 -10.54
C ILE A 76 8.00 -7.63 -9.60
N GLU A 77 9.10 -7.82 -8.87
CA GLU A 77 9.16 -8.86 -7.86
C GLU A 77 8.21 -8.54 -6.70
N ALA A 78 7.43 -9.52 -6.27
CA ALA A 78 6.54 -9.41 -5.13
C ALA A 78 6.49 -10.71 -4.32
N GLU A 79 6.47 -10.57 -3.02
CA GLU A 79 6.18 -11.66 -2.09
C GLU A 79 4.93 -11.31 -1.28
N TRP A 80 3.85 -12.00 -1.60
CA TRP A 80 2.56 -11.79 -0.95
C TRP A 80 2.36 -12.72 0.23
N ILE A 81 1.80 -12.17 1.30
CA ILE A 81 1.23 -12.92 2.41
C ILE A 81 -0.25 -13.05 2.12
N TRP A 82 -0.69 -14.29 1.85
CA TRP A 82 -2.07 -14.57 1.50
C TRP A 82 -2.93 -14.69 2.76
N LEU A 83 -3.92 -13.79 2.87
CA LEU A 83 -4.87 -13.84 3.95
C LEU A 83 -5.92 -14.93 3.69
N PRO A 84 -6.32 -15.68 4.72
CA PRO A 84 -7.18 -16.86 4.55
C PRO A 84 -8.63 -16.53 4.21
N GLN A 85 -9.07 -15.28 4.42
CA GLN A 85 -10.46 -14.86 4.23
C GLN A 85 -10.55 -13.47 3.61
N GLY A 86 -11.66 -13.23 2.91
CA GLY A 86 -12.00 -11.96 2.29
C GLY A 86 -11.32 -11.78 0.94
N ASP A 87 -11.40 -10.57 0.44
CA ASP A 87 -10.81 -10.11 -0.80
C ASP A 87 -10.01 -8.83 -0.56
N SER A 88 -8.90 -8.65 -1.26
CA SER A 88 -8.21 -7.36 -1.33
C SER A 88 -9.21 -6.30 -1.80
N ARG A 89 -9.08 -5.09 -1.29
CA ARG A 89 -10.11 -4.06 -1.50
C ARG A 89 -10.21 -3.63 -2.97
N ILE A 90 -11.41 -3.18 -3.33
CA ILE A 90 -11.66 -2.43 -4.56
C ILE A 90 -11.93 -0.99 -4.14
N ASN A 91 -11.29 -0.04 -4.80
CA ASN A 91 -11.63 1.37 -4.71
C ASN A 91 -12.38 1.77 -5.98
N VAL A 92 -13.42 2.57 -5.86
CA VAL A 92 -14.12 3.17 -6.99
C VAL A 92 -13.72 4.64 -7.07
N LYS A 93 -13.22 5.07 -8.24
CA LYS A 93 -12.83 6.46 -8.50
C LYS A 93 -13.74 7.03 -9.58
N LEU A 94 -14.62 7.93 -9.18
CA LEU A 94 -15.43 8.70 -10.13
C LEU A 94 -14.59 9.85 -10.65
N LEU A 95 -14.11 9.71 -11.90
CA LEU A 95 -13.21 10.65 -12.57
C LEU A 95 -13.94 11.87 -13.18
N SER A 96 -15.19 12.11 -12.79
CA SER A 96 -15.98 13.28 -13.19
C SER A 96 -15.49 14.54 -12.47
N ASN A 97 -16.03 15.70 -12.83
CA ASN A 97 -15.55 17.05 -12.54
C ASN A 97 -14.97 17.37 -11.15
N GLU A 98 -15.33 16.63 -10.09
CA GLU A 98 -14.83 16.88 -8.72
C GLU A 98 -13.98 15.75 -8.15
N GLY A 99 -13.90 14.61 -8.82
CA GLY A 99 -13.17 13.44 -8.38
C GLY A 99 -13.67 12.90 -7.03
N THR A 100 -14.51 11.88 -7.05
CA THR A 100 -15.00 11.23 -5.82
C THR A 100 -14.40 9.84 -5.69
N GLU A 101 -13.90 9.49 -4.51
CA GLU A 101 -13.35 8.17 -4.24
C GLU A 101 -14.17 7.44 -3.17
N ILE A 102 -14.47 6.17 -3.44
CA ILE A 102 -15.05 5.25 -2.48
C ILE A 102 -14.01 4.16 -2.23
N ASN A 103 -13.39 4.21 -1.06
CA ASN A 103 -12.30 3.32 -0.73
C ASN A 103 -12.77 2.12 0.11
N GLY A 104 -12.56 0.91 -0.39
CA GLY A 104 -12.82 -0.33 0.33
C GLY A 104 -11.92 -0.49 1.57
N GLN A 105 -12.40 -1.23 2.58
CA GLN A 105 -11.66 -1.44 3.83
C GLN A 105 -10.55 -2.49 3.69
N GLY A 106 -10.76 -3.50 2.86
CA GLY A 106 -9.90 -4.69 2.79
C GLY A 106 -10.09 -5.65 3.98
N PRO A 107 -9.50 -6.84 3.90
CA PRO A 107 -9.65 -7.88 4.91
C PRO A 107 -8.79 -7.58 6.15
N ALA A 108 -9.21 -8.11 7.31
CA ALA A 108 -8.42 -8.01 8.54
C ALA A 108 -7.16 -8.87 8.45
N ILE A 109 -6.08 -8.36 9.04
CA ILE A 109 -4.79 -9.05 9.14
C ILE A 109 -4.61 -9.50 10.58
N SER A 110 -4.31 -10.78 10.79
CA SER A 110 -4.08 -11.33 12.12
C SER A 110 -2.60 -11.26 12.53
N LYS A 111 -2.33 -11.56 13.80
CA LYS A 111 -0.96 -11.61 14.33
C LYS A 111 -0.07 -12.62 13.60
N ARG A 112 -0.65 -13.70 13.08
CA ARG A 112 0.08 -14.72 12.33
C ARG A 112 0.66 -14.16 11.04
N GLU A 113 -0.17 -13.47 10.25
CA GLU A 113 0.28 -12.87 8.99
C GLU A 113 1.26 -11.71 9.24
N VAL A 114 1.10 -10.96 10.33
CA VAL A 114 2.11 -9.97 10.77
C VAL A 114 3.45 -10.64 11.06
N GLN A 115 3.46 -11.76 11.77
CA GLN A 115 4.69 -12.50 12.04
C GLN A 115 5.35 -13.00 10.76
N GLU A 116 4.57 -13.48 9.79
CA GLU A 116 5.10 -13.89 8.47
C GLU A 116 5.77 -12.70 7.74
N LEU A 117 5.18 -11.49 7.80
CA LEU A 117 5.82 -10.29 7.26
C LEU A 117 7.14 -9.99 7.97
N GLU A 118 7.17 -10.09 9.29
CA GLU A 118 8.38 -9.85 10.08
C GLU A 118 9.50 -10.84 9.75
N GLU A 119 9.17 -12.10 9.51
CA GLU A 119 10.13 -13.13 9.06
C GLU A 119 10.71 -12.76 7.68
N LYS A 120 9.86 -12.31 6.74
CA LYS A 120 10.31 -11.83 5.43
C LYS A 120 11.19 -10.58 5.53
N LEU A 121 10.92 -9.68 6.46
CA LEU A 121 11.77 -8.51 6.74
C LEU A 121 13.10 -8.89 7.40
N GLY A 122 13.15 -10.07 7.99
CA GLY A 122 14.35 -10.61 8.64
C GLY A 122 15.56 -10.80 7.72
N VAL A 123 15.39 -10.81 6.39
CA VAL A 123 16.49 -10.94 5.41
C VAL A 123 17.14 -9.61 5.04
N LEU A 124 16.49 -8.47 5.34
CA LEU A 124 16.97 -7.14 4.98
C LEU A 124 18.29 -6.80 5.71
N THR A 125 19.17 -6.11 5.03
CA THR A 125 20.48 -5.67 5.52
C THR A 125 20.62 -4.14 5.46
N LYS A 126 21.70 -3.60 6.00
CA LYS A 126 21.99 -2.16 5.96
C LYS A 126 22.15 -1.58 4.55
N GLU A 127 22.37 -2.43 3.54
CA GLU A 127 22.50 -2.03 2.14
C GLU A 127 21.11 -1.85 1.48
N ASP A 128 20.04 -2.29 2.15
CA ASP A 128 18.69 -2.21 1.65
C ASP A 128 18.00 -0.91 2.10
N VAL A 129 16.95 -0.56 1.38
CA VAL A 129 16.03 0.52 1.74
C VAL A 129 14.65 -0.09 1.94
N LEU A 130 14.01 0.26 3.04
CA LEU A 130 12.64 -0.14 3.34
C LEU A 130 11.70 1.05 3.20
N VAL A 131 10.69 0.93 2.36
CA VAL A 131 9.64 1.93 2.18
C VAL A 131 8.35 1.45 2.83
N LEU A 132 7.91 2.16 3.84
CA LEU A 132 6.64 1.97 4.55
C LEU A 132 5.65 3.00 4.00
N ALA A 133 4.74 2.58 3.12
CA ALA A 133 3.91 3.53 2.39
C ALA A 133 2.42 3.21 2.44
N GLY A 134 1.63 4.24 2.72
CA GLY A 134 0.17 4.20 2.71
C GLY A 134 -0.45 3.88 4.06
N ASN A 135 -1.77 3.76 4.03
CA ASN A 135 -2.57 3.43 5.19
C ASN A 135 -2.49 1.94 5.51
N VAL A 136 -2.64 1.62 6.78
CA VAL A 136 -2.75 0.24 7.28
C VAL A 136 -4.21 -0.09 7.61
N GLN A 137 -4.57 -1.36 7.57
CA GLN A 137 -5.89 -1.80 8.05
C GLN A 137 -6.04 -1.52 9.55
N LYS A 138 -7.28 -1.27 9.97
CA LYS A 138 -7.60 -1.03 11.39
C LYS A 138 -7.09 -2.14 12.32
N SER A 139 -7.04 -3.37 11.84
CA SER A 139 -6.55 -4.54 12.59
C SER A 139 -5.06 -4.45 12.98
N LEU A 140 -4.25 -3.69 12.23
CA LEU A 140 -2.81 -3.51 12.50
C LEU A 140 -2.53 -2.40 13.53
N GLY A 141 -3.45 -1.45 13.69
CA GLY A 141 -3.27 -0.31 14.59
C GLY A 141 -2.32 0.76 14.06
N GLN A 142 -2.28 1.88 14.78
CA GLN A 142 -1.55 3.08 14.34
C GLN A 142 -0.04 3.05 14.67
N THR A 143 0.42 2.07 15.41
CA THR A 143 1.84 1.88 15.72
C THR A 143 2.55 0.91 14.79
N PHE A 144 1.85 0.30 13.85
CA PHE A 144 2.36 -0.81 13.05
C PHE A 144 3.72 -0.53 12.36
N TYR A 145 3.86 0.64 11.75
CA TYR A 145 5.13 1.02 11.11
C TYR A 145 6.25 1.27 12.14
N ALA A 146 5.90 1.85 13.29
CA ALA A 146 6.83 2.04 14.39
C ALA A 146 7.31 0.69 14.96
N ASP A 147 6.42 -0.30 15.08
CA ASP A 147 6.74 -1.64 15.55
C ASP A 147 7.71 -2.35 14.58
N ILE A 148 7.51 -2.21 13.27
CA ILE A 148 8.46 -2.70 12.25
C ILE A 148 9.83 -2.00 12.43
N MET A 149 9.87 -0.67 12.51
CA MET A 149 11.12 0.08 12.66
C MET A 149 11.85 -0.29 13.94
N LYS A 150 11.13 -0.48 15.05
CA LYS A 150 11.68 -0.94 16.32
C LYS A 150 12.36 -2.29 16.20
N LYS A 151 11.74 -3.25 15.52
CA LYS A 151 12.31 -4.60 15.30
C LYS A 151 13.54 -4.58 14.41
N LEU A 152 13.61 -3.67 13.46
CA LEU A 152 14.72 -3.56 12.52
C LEU A 152 15.83 -2.61 12.99
N LYS A 153 15.71 -1.99 14.16
CA LYS A 153 16.62 -0.94 14.67
C LYS A 153 18.09 -1.32 14.58
N ASP A 154 18.44 -2.54 15.02
CA ASP A 154 19.84 -2.99 15.09
C ASP A 154 20.44 -3.33 13.71
N ARG A 155 19.61 -3.37 12.66
CA ARG A 155 20.03 -3.69 11.31
C ARG A 155 20.49 -2.48 10.49
N GLN A 156 20.31 -1.27 11.01
CA GLN A 156 20.71 -0.01 10.37
C GLN A 156 20.13 0.18 8.96
N ILE A 157 18.93 -0.32 8.71
CA ILE A 157 18.24 -0.20 7.43
C ILE A 157 17.73 1.22 7.26
N ARG A 158 17.95 1.82 6.09
CA ARG A 158 17.36 3.11 5.76
C ARG A 158 15.85 2.96 5.52
N THR A 159 15.04 3.58 6.37
CA THR A 159 13.59 3.49 6.28
C THR A 159 13.01 4.80 5.75
N VAL A 160 12.20 4.71 4.71
CA VAL A 160 11.41 5.81 4.12
C VAL A 160 9.97 5.62 4.53
N VAL A 161 9.30 6.67 5.03
CA VAL A 161 7.91 6.59 5.49
C VAL A 161 7.03 7.60 4.74
N ASP A 162 6.01 7.10 4.05
CA ASP A 162 4.93 7.86 3.41
C ASP A 162 3.61 7.50 4.10
N ALA A 163 3.35 8.12 5.24
CA ALA A 163 2.18 7.90 6.06
C ALA A 163 1.65 9.24 6.60
N SER A 164 0.47 9.24 7.18
CA SER A 164 -0.19 10.41 7.75
C SER A 164 -0.64 10.20 9.19
N GLY A 165 -1.01 11.30 9.86
CA GLY A 165 -1.63 11.30 11.18
C GLY A 165 -0.81 10.57 12.23
N GLU A 166 -1.47 9.79 13.07
CA GLU A 166 -0.84 9.07 14.18
C GLU A 166 0.17 8.00 13.72
N LEU A 167 -0.05 7.41 12.53
CA LEU A 167 0.89 6.45 11.96
C LEU A 167 2.25 7.11 11.64
N LEU A 168 2.24 8.35 11.15
CA LEU A 168 3.45 9.13 10.92
C LEU A 168 4.08 9.58 12.25
N LYS A 169 3.28 10.13 13.18
CA LYS A 169 3.79 10.57 14.48
C LYS A 169 4.48 9.43 15.24
N ALA A 170 3.94 8.22 15.18
CA ALA A 170 4.48 7.04 15.87
C ALA A 170 5.88 6.64 15.38
N VAL A 171 6.25 6.92 14.13
CA VAL A 171 7.57 6.54 13.59
C VAL A 171 8.67 7.56 13.85
N LEU A 172 8.35 8.81 14.15
CA LEU A 172 9.35 9.88 14.35
C LEU A 172 10.40 9.56 15.42
N PRO A 173 10.05 8.96 16.59
CA PRO A 173 11.05 8.57 17.60
C PRO A 173 12.07 7.53 17.12
N TYR A 174 11.80 6.84 16.01
CA TYR A 174 12.69 5.82 15.43
C TYR A 174 13.58 6.38 14.30
N HIS A 175 13.56 7.71 14.08
CA HIS A 175 14.43 8.43 13.16
C HIS A 175 14.43 7.85 11.73
N PRO A 176 13.28 7.84 11.01
CA PRO A 176 13.27 7.43 9.60
C PRO A 176 14.25 8.26 8.78
N PHE A 177 14.89 7.64 7.79
CA PHE A 177 15.81 8.31 6.88
C PHE A 177 15.12 9.43 6.07
N LEU A 178 13.86 9.20 5.69
CA LEU A 178 13.03 10.16 4.95
C LEU A 178 11.57 9.98 5.34
N ILE A 179 10.86 11.09 5.51
CA ILE A 179 9.40 11.13 5.56
C ILE A 179 8.87 11.93 4.37
N LYS A 180 7.69 11.58 3.84
CA LYS A 180 7.06 12.27 2.72
C LYS A 180 5.57 12.54 3.00
N PRO A 181 5.25 13.49 3.87
CA PRO A 181 3.88 13.97 4.00
C PRO A 181 3.53 14.89 2.80
N ASN A 182 2.25 14.96 2.47
CA ASN A 182 1.71 16.05 1.66
C ASN A 182 1.36 17.25 2.55
N GLN A 183 0.87 18.36 1.96
CA GLN A 183 0.56 19.58 2.72
C GLN A 183 -0.53 19.33 3.77
N ASP A 184 -1.63 18.69 3.41
CA ASP A 184 -2.75 18.41 4.32
C ASP A 184 -2.33 17.47 5.47
N GLU A 185 -1.43 16.52 5.19
CA GLU A 185 -0.87 15.60 6.18
C GLU A 185 0.10 16.26 7.16
N LEU A 186 0.66 17.44 6.82
CA LEU A 186 1.51 18.23 7.70
C LEU A 186 0.71 19.20 8.59
N GLU A 187 -0.44 19.68 8.10
CA GLU A 187 -1.28 20.66 8.80
C GLU A 187 -2.22 20.01 9.82
N GLY A 188 -2.47 18.69 9.77
CA GLY A 188 -3.32 17.91 10.69
C GLY A 188 -2.53 17.19 11.77
#